data_47b8fe79e7c93c3122c406b46ca9d7dd
#
_entry.id   47b8fe79e7c93c3122c406b46ca9d7dd
#
_cell.length_a   1.000
_cell.length_b   1.000
_cell.length_c   1.000
_cell.angle_alpha   90.00
_cell.angle_beta   90.00
_cell.angle_gamma   90.00
#
_symmetry.space_group_name_H-M   'P 1'
#
loop_
_entity.id
_entity.type
_entity.pdbx_description
1 polymer ?
#
loop_
_entity_poly.entity_id
_entity_poly.type
_entity_poly.pdbx_seq_one_letter_code
_entity_poly.pdbx_strand_id
1 'polypeptide(L)'
;RDRSVSRGLGDVYKRQLLEGNVRSFLSIKGKVNKGIRNTILNNPIMFFAYNNGISATATEATISDDGLFITNLKDLQIINGGQTTASIANAKLQDKADLSKIYVPMKLSIVNNEKAKEMIPEISKCANSQNKIDEADFFSNHPYHIRLEEYSRKIFAPAVNGNQYQTIWFYERARGQYIQEQMKLTPSEKKKFQMKNPKSQLLKKVDVAKYIN
;
A
#
# COMPACT_ATOMS: atom_id res chain seq x y z
N ARG A 1 -9.16 -38.67 20.93
CA ARG A 1 -9.60 -38.86 19.51
C ARG A 1 -10.16 -37.60 18.82
N ASP A 2 -10.24 -36.45 19.50
CA ASP A 2 -10.91 -35.23 18.95
C ASP A 2 -9.99 -34.12 18.46
N ARG A 3 -8.68 -34.31 18.44
CA ARG A 3 -7.74 -33.25 18.02
C ARG A 3 -7.53 -33.12 16.50
N SER A 4 -7.91 -34.11 15.71
CA SER A 4 -7.68 -34.11 14.26
C SER A 4 -8.82 -33.42 13.49
N VAL A 5 -10.07 -33.54 13.95
CA VAL A 5 -11.24 -32.95 13.29
C VAL A 5 -11.28 -31.43 13.43
N SER A 6 -10.91 -30.91 14.61
CA SER A 6 -10.88 -29.45 14.83
C SER A 6 -9.78 -28.72 14.04
N ARG A 7 -8.67 -29.39 13.75
CA ARG A 7 -7.61 -28.82 12.88
C ARG A 7 -8.06 -28.71 11.42
N GLY A 8 -8.75 -29.70 10.89
CA GLY A 8 -9.26 -29.70 9.52
C GLY A 8 -10.33 -28.62 9.30
N LEU A 9 -11.28 -28.48 10.20
CA LEU A 9 -12.31 -27.42 10.15
C LEU A 9 -11.68 -26.02 10.21
N GLY A 10 -10.73 -25.79 11.13
CA GLY A 10 -10.03 -24.51 11.23
C GLY A 10 -9.28 -24.12 9.96
N ASP A 11 -8.70 -25.08 9.23
CA ASP A 11 -8.00 -24.82 7.98
C ASP A 11 -8.95 -24.57 6.81
N VAL A 12 -10.13 -25.20 6.78
CA VAL A 12 -11.18 -24.93 5.79
C VAL A 12 -11.73 -23.52 5.99
N TYR A 13 -12.07 -23.11 7.20
CA TYR A 13 -12.53 -21.75 7.49
C TYR A 13 -11.46 -20.69 7.17
N LYS A 14 -10.19 -20.95 7.45
CA LYS A 14 -9.08 -20.06 7.08
C LYS A 14 -8.94 -19.90 5.55
N ARG A 15 -9.10 -20.99 4.81
CA ARG A 15 -9.08 -20.96 3.34
C ARG A 15 -10.25 -20.14 2.81
N GLN A 16 -11.47 -20.41 3.25
CA GLN A 16 -12.66 -19.65 2.83
C GLN A 16 -12.53 -18.16 3.15
N LEU A 17 -12.07 -17.81 4.35
CA LEU A 17 -11.91 -16.43 4.80
C LEU A 17 -10.91 -15.65 3.94
N LEU A 18 -9.92 -16.32 3.34
CA LEU A 18 -8.82 -15.71 2.56
C LEU A 18 -8.92 -16.03 1.07
N GLU A 19 -9.97 -16.69 0.61
CA GLU A 19 -10.11 -17.14 -0.78
C GLU A 19 -10.08 -15.98 -1.77
N GLY A 20 -10.68 -14.84 -1.41
CA GLY A 20 -10.66 -13.61 -2.21
C GLY A 20 -9.32 -12.86 -2.18
N ASN A 21 -8.34 -13.31 -1.41
CA ASN A 21 -7.05 -12.64 -1.28
C ASN A 21 -6.05 -13.15 -2.31
N VAL A 22 -5.78 -12.33 -3.34
CA VAL A 22 -4.85 -12.65 -4.45
C VAL A 22 -3.39 -12.84 -3.98
N ARG A 23 -3.04 -12.35 -2.78
CA ARG A 23 -1.72 -12.56 -2.18
C ARG A 23 -1.81 -13.76 -1.23
N SER A 24 -1.39 -14.93 -1.73
CA SER A 24 -1.09 -16.06 -0.86
C SER A 24 -0.13 -15.64 0.27
N PHE A 25 -0.27 -16.27 1.41
CA PHE A 25 0.52 -16.11 2.63
C PHE A 25 2.01 -15.91 2.31
N LEU A 26 2.45 -14.67 2.22
CA LEU A 26 3.88 -14.38 2.20
C LEU A 26 4.43 -14.77 3.59
N SER A 27 5.47 -15.59 3.55
CA SER A 27 6.15 -16.15 4.73
C SER A 27 6.17 -15.19 5.93
N ILE A 28 5.82 -15.71 7.10
CA ILE A 28 5.92 -15.04 8.42
C ILE A 28 7.30 -14.39 8.65
N LYS A 29 8.32 -14.82 7.92
CA LYS A 29 9.70 -14.34 7.96
C LYS A 29 9.93 -13.00 7.23
N GLY A 30 8.97 -12.46 6.49
CA GLY A 30 9.11 -11.20 5.77
C GLY A 30 9.32 -9.97 6.70
N LYS A 31 10.06 -8.95 6.22
CA LYS A 31 10.34 -7.70 6.95
C LYS A 31 9.06 -7.02 7.47
N VAL A 32 8.00 -7.01 6.66
CA VAL A 32 6.70 -6.43 7.02
C VAL A 32 6.05 -7.18 8.17
N ASN A 33 6.03 -8.50 8.14
CA ASN A 33 5.42 -9.31 9.20
C ASN A 33 6.19 -9.20 10.53
N LYS A 34 7.51 -9.05 10.47
CA LYS A 34 8.33 -8.74 11.65
C LYS A 34 7.97 -7.39 12.25
N GLY A 35 7.75 -6.36 11.41
CA GLY A 35 7.32 -5.03 11.84
C GLY A 35 5.95 -5.08 12.53
N ILE A 36 4.96 -5.72 11.91
CA ILE A 36 3.61 -5.89 12.47
C ILE A 36 3.68 -6.62 13.83
N ARG A 37 4.41 -7.74 13.90
CA ARG A 37 4.58 -8.51 15.14
C ARG A 37 5.26 -7.67 16.23
N ASN A 38 6.30 -6.92 15.89
CA ASN A 38 7.00 -6.03 16.83
C ASN A 38 6.05 -4.97 17.42
N THR A 39 5.19 -4.37 16.59
CA THR A 39 4.19 -3.40 17.06
C THR A 39 3.19 -4.05 18.00
N ILE A 40 2.70 -5.25 17.69
CA ILE A 40 1.77 -5.99 18.56
C ILE A 40 2.37 -6.24 19.95
N LEU A 41 3.64 -6.65 20.00
CA LEU A 41 4.29 -7.06 21.24
C LEU A 41 4.78 -5.87 22.08
N ASN A 42 5.33 -4.85 21.44
CA ASN A 42 6.07 -3.80 22.13
C ASN A 42 5.35 -2.45 22.17
N ASN A 43 4.41 -2.20 21.24
CA ASN A 43 3.68 -0.92 21.19
C ASN A 43 2.24 -1.08 20.67
N PRO A 44 1.41 -1.87 21.37
CA PRO A 44 0.07 -2.25 20.89
C PRO A 44 -0.86 -1.07 20.66
N ILE A 45 -0.74 0.00 21.44
CA ILE A 45 -1.58 1.22 21.31
C ILE A 45 -1.40 1.88 19.93
N MET A 46 -0.18 1.83 19.37
CA MET A 46 0.12 2.42 18.07
C MET A 46 -0.28 1.54 16.89
N PHE A 47 -0.80 0.35 17.15
CA PHE A 47 -1.15 -0.60 16.09
C PHE A 47 -2.17 -0.02 15.10
N PHE A 48 -3.19 0.66 15.60
CA PHE A 48 -4.20 1.32 14.79
C PHE A 48 -3.60 2.37 13.83
N ALA A 49 -2.65 3.15 14.32
CA ALA A 49 -2.01 4.21 13.53
C ALA A 49 -0.96 3.67 12.52
N TYR A 50 -0.28 2.57 12.87
CA TYR A 50 0.81 2.02 12.06
C TYR A 50 0.35 0.96 11.05
N ASN A 51 -0.89 0.46 11.17
CA ASN A 51 -1.40 -0.60 10.32
C ASN A 51 -2.45 -0.06 9.34
N ASN A 52 -2.35 -0.46 8.08
CA ASN A 52 -3.30 -0.05 7.03
C ASN A 52 -4.67 -0.72 7.16
N GLY A 53 -4.84 -1.61 8.14
CA GLY A 53 -6.10 -2.31 8.36
C GLY A 53 -6.34 -3.46 7.38
N ILE A 54 -7.60 -3.85 7.30
CA ILE A 54 -8.08 -4.92 6.43
C ILE A 54 -9.21 -4.41 5.53
N SER A 55 -9.31 -4.99 4.34
CA SER A 55 -10.49 -4.84 3.50
C SER A 55 -11.18 -6.19 3.36
N ALA A 56 -12.47 -6.21 3.58
CA ALA A 56 -13.27 -7.42 3.55
C ALA A 56 -14.57 -7.20 2.77
N THR A 57 -15.14 -8.29 2.26
CA THR A 57 -16.47 -8.34 1.70
C THR A 57 -17.34 -9.31 2.49
N ALA A 58 -18.63 -9.07 2.53
CA ALA A 58 -19.64 -10.01 3.02
C ALA A 58 -20.89 -9.90 2.16
N THR A 59 -21.74 -10.95 2.17
CA THR A 59 -23.01 -10.91 1.44
C THR A 59 -24.11 -10.26 2.25
N GLU A 60 -24.05 -10.38 3.56
CA GLU A 60 -25.01 -9.78 4.49
C GLU A 60 -24.27 -9.30 5.76
N ALA A 61 -24.79 -8.25 6.36
CA ALA A 61 -24.35 -7.77 7.66
C ALA A 61 -25.58 -7.41 8.52
N THR A 62 -25.59 -7.86 9.76
CA THR A 62 -26.58 -7.45 10.76
C THR A 62 -25.91 -6.49 11.73
N ILE A 63 -26.51 -5.34 11.96
CA ILE A 63 -26.03 -4.33 12.88
C ILE A 63 -26.91 -4.35 14.12
N SER A 64 -26.33 -4.08 15.28
CA SER A 64 -27.06 -3.94 16.55
C SER A 64 -28.07 -2.79 16.50
N ASP A 65 -29.08 -2.82 17.38
CA ASP A 65 -30.16 -1.82 17.38
C ASP A 65 -29.64 -0.38 17.65
N ASP A 66 -28.53 -0.25 18.37
CA ASP A 66 -27.86 1.03 18.61
C ASP A 66 -26.95 1.48 17.46
N GLY A 67 -26.80 0.66 16.42
CA GLY A 67 -25.96 0.95 15.25
C GLY A 67 -24.45 0.87 15.50
N LEU A 68 -24.01 0.48 16.69
CA LEU A 68 -22.60 0.54 17.09
C LEU A 68 -21.80 -0.74 16.79
N PHE A 69 -22.48 -1.87 16.63
CA PHE A 69 -21.82 -3.17 16.50
C PHE A 69 -22.37 -3.94 15.29
N ILE A 70 -21.48 -4.67 14.64
CA ILE A 70 -21.85 -5.70 13.69
C ILE A 70 -22.04 -6.99 14.48
N THR A 71 -23.26 -7.52 14.50
CA THR A 71 -23.61 -8.72 15.27
C THR A 71 -23.48 -10.00 14.45
N ASN A 72 -23.64 -9.90 13.13
CA ASN A 72 -23.48 -11.05 12.22
C ASN A 72 -22.94 -10.62 10.86
N LEU A 73 -22.14 -11.47 10.25
CA LEU A 73 -21.65 -11.35 8.86
C LEU A 73 -21.80 -12.70 8.16
N LYS A 74 -22.35 -12.67 6.95
CA LYS A 74 -22.47 -13.86 6.12
C LYS A 74 -21.47 -13.81 4.98
N ASP A 75 -20.81 -14.95 4.70
CA ASP A 75 -19.81 -15.11 3.64
C ASP A 75 -18.67 -14.07 3.71
N LEU A 76 -18.18 -13.82 4.93
CA LEU A 76 -17.07 -12.89 5.14
C LEU A 76 -15.80 -13.39 4.44
N GLN A 77 -15.22 -12.53 3.60
CA GLN A 77 -13.94 -12.78 2.93
C GLN A 77 -12.99 -11.59 3.11
N ILE A 78 -11.74 -11.87 3.47
CA ILE A 78 -10.68 -10.85 3.56
C ILE A 78 -9.99 -10.74 2.22
N ILE A 79 -10.17 -9.62 1.54
CA ILE A 79 -9.61 -9.34 0.21
C ILE A 79 -8.26 -8.59 0.26
N ASN A 80 -8.01 -7.84 1.33
CA ASN A 80 -6.71 -7.20 1.60
C ASN A 80 -6.45 -7.19 3.11
N GLY A 81 -5.17 -7.17 3.52
CA GLY A 81 -4.79 -7.21 4.94
C GLY A 81 -4.57 -8.63 5.48
N GLY A 82 -4.43 -9.65 4.63
CA GLY A 82 -4.14 -11.02 5.05
C GLY A 82 -2.88 -11.14 5.90
N GLN A 83 -1.85 -10.32 5.66
CA GLN A 83 -0.63 -10.26 6.49
C GLN A 83 -0.92 -9.75 7.89
N THR A 84 -1.76 -8.73 8.03
CA THR A 84 -2.21 -8.19 9.32
C THR A 84 -2.95 -9.26 10.11
N THR A 85 -3.94 -9.89 9.50
CA THR A 85 -4.74 -10.95 10.11
C THR A 85 -3.87 -12.12 10.56
N ALA A 86 -2.96 -12.58 9.68
CA ALA A 86 -2.05 -13.66 10.00
C ALA A 86 -1.06 -13.30 11.12
N SER A 87 -0.54 -12.09 11.14
CA SER A 87 0.40 -11.63 12.18
C SER A 87 -0.29 -11.53 13.55
N ILE A 88 -1.52 -11.04 13.60
CA ILE A 88 -2.32 -11.00 14.84
C ILE A 88 -2.62 -12.41 15.34
N ALA A 89 -3.10 -13.30 14.46
CA ALA A 89 -3.37 -14.68 14.83
C ALA A 89 -2.10 -15.39 15.35
N ASN A 90 -0.97 -15.15 14.70
CA ASN A 90 0.31 -15.72 15.08
C ASN A 90 0.81 -15.19 16.42
N ALA A 91 0.71 -13.87 16.66
CA ALA A 91 1.06 -13.26 17.94
C ALA A 91 0.18 -13.81 19.08
N LYS A 92 -1.12 -14.01 18.81
CA LYS A 92 -2.02 -14.65 19.80
C LYS A 92 -1.64 -16.09 20.11
N LEU A 93 -1.37 -16.89 19.08
CA LEU A 93 -1.17 -18.35 19.23
C LEU A 93 0.26 -18.71 19.69
N GLN A 94 1.27 -18.04 19.13
CA GLN A 94 2.67 -18.38 19.38
C GLN A 94 3.26 -17.56 20.53
N ASP A 95 3.00 -16.24 20.51
CA ASP A 95 3.57 -15.33 21.49
C ASP A 95 2.68 -15.13 22.73
N LYS A 96 1.45 -15.68 22.71
CA LYS A 96 0.41 -15.48 23.74
C LYS A 96 0.16 -13.99 24.04
N ALA A 97 0.27 -13.15 22.99
CA ALA A 97 0.14 -11.71 23.10
C ALA A 97 -1.25 -11.31 23.62
N ASP A 98 -1.28 -10.28 24.45
CA ASP A 98 -2.51 -9.61 24.84
C ASP A 98 -2.97 -8.70 23.70
N LEU A 99 -4.15 -8.99 23.15
CA LEU A 99 -4.74 -8.24 22.04
C LEU A 99 -5.76 -7.19 22.48
N SER A 100 -5.96 -6.99 23.78
CA SER A 100 -6.99 -6.07 24.33
C SER A 100 -6.83 -4.62 23.87
N LYS A 101 -5.60 -4.22 23.50
CA LYS A 101 -5.24 -2.88 23.03
C LYS A 101 -5.01 -2.82 21.51
N ILE A 102 -5.28 -3.91 20.79
CA ILE A 102 -5.09 -3.98 19.35
C ILE A 102 -6.40 -3.63 18.65
N TYR A 103 -6.40 -2.53 17.93
CA TYR A 103 -7.51 -2.08 17.09
C TYR A 103 -7.07 -2.10 15.64
N VAL A 104 -7.94 -2.62 14.77
CA VAL A 104 -7.66 -2.76 13.33
C VAL A 104 -8.76 -2.06 12.55
N PRO A 105 -8.46 -1.02 11.76
CA PRO A 105 -9.46 -0.44 10.89
C PRO A 105 -9.89 -1.45 9.82
N MET A 106 -11.20 -1.56 9.57
CA MET A 106 -11.75 -2.46 8.58
C MET A 106 -12.67 -1.72 7.62
N LYS A 107 -12.37 -1.84 6.31
CA LYS A 107 -13.31 -1.49 5.26
C LYS A 107 -14.12 -2.73 4.89
N LEU A 108 -15.40 -2.75 5.28
CA LEU A 108 -16.33 -3.81 4.93
C LEU A 108 -17.22 -3.37 3.76
N SER A 109 -17.26 -4.16 2.70
CA SER A 109 -18.14 -3.96 1.56
C SER A 109 -19.19 -5.07 1.53
N ILE A 110 -20.46 -4.70 1.63
CA ILE A 110 -21.56 -5.66 1.50
C ILE A 110 -21.92 -5.77 0.01
N VAL A 111 -21.82 -6.99 -0.50
CA VAL A 111 -22.06 -7.30 -1.92
C VAL A 111 -23.18 -8.34 -2.03
N ASN A 112 -24.27 -7.98 -2.68
CA ASN A 112 -25.39 -8.90 -2.90
C ASN A 112 -24.90 -10.19 -3.59
N ASN A 113 -25.45 -11.34 -3.18
CA ASN A 113 -25.12 -12.68 -3.68
C ASN A 113 -25.14 -12.78 -5.21
N GLU A 114 -26.12 -12.14 -5.87
CA GLU A 114 -26.26 -12.17 -7.33
C GLU A 114 -25.05 -11.56 -8.06
N LYS A 115 -24.46 -10.51 -7.46
CA LYS A 115 -23.32 -9.77 -8.02
C LYS A 115 -21.98 -10.17 -7.41
N ALA A 116 -21.97 -11.02 -6.39
CA ALA A 116 -20.76 -11.37 -5.63
C ALA A 116 -19.68 -11.99 -6.52
N LYS A 117 -20.05 -12.88 -7.43
CA LYS A 117 -19.11 -13.54 -8.35
C LYS A 117 -18.38 -12.58 -9.29
N GLU A 118 -19.03 -11.48 -9.67
CA GLU A 118 -18.46 -10.47 -10.56
C GLU A 118 -17.71 -9.38 -9.76
N MET A 119 -18.36 -8.84 -8.72
CA MET A 119 -17.87 -7.67 -7.99
C MET A 119 -16.72 -7.98 -7.04
N ILE A 120 -16.69 -9.14 -6.37
CA ILE A 120 -15.65 -9.46 -5.40
C ILE A 120 -14.25 -9.52 -6.05
N PRO A 121 -14.05 -10.18 -7.21
CA PRO A 121 -12.76 -10.13 -7.91
C PRO A 121 -12.33 -8.73 -8.32
N GLU A 122 -13.26 -7.88 -8.77
CA GLU A 122 -12.95 -6.49 -9.13
C GLU A 122 -12.54 -5.66 -7.91
N ILE A 123 -13.31 -5.75 -6.81
CA ILE A 123 -12.97 -5.07 -5.56
C ILE A 123 -11.60 -5.53 -5.06
N SER A 124 -11.32 -6.83 -5.13
CA SER A 124 -10.02 -7.40 -4.75
C SER A 124 -8.89 -6.86 -5.63
N LYS A 125 -9.08 -6.83 -6.95
CA LYS A 125 -8.13 -6.26 -7.90
C LYS A 125 -7.83 -4.79 -7.59
N CYS A 126 -8.85 -3.98 -7.41
CA CYS A 126 -8.71 -2.56 -7.07
C CYS A 126 -8.03 -2.35 -5.72
N ALA A 127 -8.42 -3.11 -4.69
CA ALA A 127 -7.82 -3.01 -3.36
C ALA A 127 -6.33 -3.41 -3.33
N ASN A 128 -5.92 -4.35 -4.20
CA ASN A 128 -4.54 -4.84 -4.28
C ASN A 128 -3.68 -4.11 -5.32
N SER A 129 -4.28 -3.33 -6.21
CA SER A 129 -3.57 -2.56 -7.26
C SER A 129 -3.16 -1.15 -6.83
N GLN A 130 -3.37 -0.77 -5.57
CA GLN A 130 -2.92 0.50 -5.04
C GLN A 130 -1.40 0.62 -5.17
N ASN A 131 -0.93 1.82 -5.57
CA ASN A 131 0.47 2.10 -5.80
C ASN A 131 1.33 1.69 -4.60
N LYS A 132 2.27 0.79 -4.83
CA LYS A 132 3.29 0.48 -3.82
C LYS A 132 4.11 1.74 -3.56
N ILE A 133 4.11 2.19 -2.32
CA ILE A 133 5.09 3.17 -1.84
C ILE A 133 6.43 2.44 -1.75
N ASP A 134 7.45 2.97 -2.43
CA ASP A 134 8.81 2.46 -2.37
C ASP A 134 9.50 3.03 -1.12
N GLU A 135 10.42 2.29 -0.51
CA GLU A 135 11.21 2.82 0.62
C GLU A 135 11.88 4.16 0.25
N ALA A 136 12.32 4.31 -0.99
CA ALA A 136 12.86 5.56 -1.50
C ALA A 136 11.89 6.75 -1.42
N ASP A 137 10.58 6.52 -1.43
CA ASP A 137 9.59 7.61 -1.39
C ASP A 137 9.52 8.26 0.01
N PHE A 138 9.82 7.53 1.08
CA PHE A 138 9.86 8.07 2.44
C PHE A 138 10.95 9.14 2.64
N PHE A 139 12.03 9.06 1.87
CA PHE A 139 13.12 10.03 1.93
C PHE A 139 12.87 11.27 1.08
N SER A 140 11.72 11.41 0.42
CA SER A 140 11.41 12.54 -0.46
C SER A 140 11.55 13.90 0.24
N ASN A 141 11.26 13.98 1.53
CA ASN A 141 11.34 15.21 2.32
C ASN A 141 12.68 15.43 3.05
N HIS A 142 13.65 14.55 2.81
CA HIS A 142 14.97 14.74 3.40
C HIS A 142 15.65 16.01 2.83
N PRO A 143 16.33 16.85 3.66
CA PRO A 143 16.91 18.12 3.24
C PRO A 143 17.86 18.01 2.04
N TYR A 144 18.58 16.91 1.91
CA TYR A 144 19.45 16.61 0.76
C TYR A 144 18.62 16.59 -0.56
N HIS A 145 17.50 15.88 -0.58
CA HIS A 145 16.69 15.76 -1.79
C HIS A 145 15.94 17.05 -2.12
N ILE A 146 15.57 17.86 -1.13
CA ILE A 146 14.99 19.19 -1.34
C ILE A 146 16.01 20.10 -2.00
N ARG A 147 17.24 20.17 -1.49
CA ARG A 147 18.32 20.96 -2.08
C ARG A 147 18.65 20.50 -3.49
N LEU A 148 18.73 19.19 -3.73
CA LEU A 148 19.01 18.65 -5.05
C LEU A 148 17.93 19.03 -6.08
N GLU A 149 16.66 19.02 -5.65
CA GLU A 149 15.55 19.51 -6.48
C GLU A 149 15.74 20.98 -6.83
N GLU A 150 16.01 21.85 -5.86
CA GLU A 150 16.24 23.29 -6.07
C GLU A 150 17.43 23.55 -7.04
N TYR A 151 18.52 22.83 -6.86
CA TYR A 151 19.68 22.94 -7.76
C TYR A 151 19.33 22.47 -9.17
N SER A 152 18.65 21.37 -9.32
CA SER A 152 18.28 20.83 -10.62
C SER A 152 17.44 21.82 -11.46
N ARG A 153 16.64 22.68 -10.78
CA ARG A 153 15.83 23.71 -11.47
C ARG A 153 16.64 24.92 -11.92
N LYS A 154 17.87 25.07 -11.46
CA LYS A 154 18.75 26.22 -11.74
C LYS A 154 19.91 25.88 -12.66
N ILE A 155 20.29 24.62 -12.73
CA ILE A 155 21.47 24.18 -13.49
C ILE A 155 21.04 23.85 -14.92
N PHE A 156 21.69 24.50 -15.88
CA PHE A 156 21.53 24.17 -17.28
C PHE A 156 22.25 22.86 -17.61
N ALA A 157 21.63 22.08 -18.46
CA ALA A 157 22.25 20.88 -18.98
C ALA A 157 23.11 21.24 -20.21
N PRO A 158 24.21 20.49 -20.43
CA PRO A 158 25.01 20.65 -21.64
C PRO A 158 24.13 20.49 -22.89
N ALA A 159 24.38 21.31 -23.90
CA ALA A 159 23.71 21.18 -25.19
C ALA A 159 24.03 19.80 -25.82
N VAL A 160 22.98 19.03 -26.11
CA VAL A 160 23.11 17.71 -26.75
C VAL A 160 22.56 17.79 -28.15
N ASN A 161 23.27 17.19 -29.13
CA ASN A 161 22.84 17.07 -30.52
C ASN A 161 22.63 18.41 -31.28
N GLY A 162 23.46 19.42 -31.02
CA GLY A 162 23.43 20.70 -31.78
C GLY A 162 22.20 21.58 -31.46
N ASN A 163 21.43 21.29 -30.46
CA ASN A 163 20.32 22.13 -29.99
C ASN A 163 20.86 23.45 -29.45
N GLN A 164 20.44 24.57 -30.08
CA GLN A 164 20.80 25.93 -29.64
C GLN A 164 20.12 26.37 -28.34
N TYR A 165 19.17 25.59 -27.84
CA TYR A 165 18.39 25.91 -26.62
C TYR A 165 18.99 25.25 -25.41
N GLN A 166 19.28 26.05 -24.38
CA GLN A 166 19.67 25.55 -23.06
C GLN A 166 18.49 24.86 -22.42
N THR A 167 18.67 23.61 -22.03
CA THR A 167 17.70 22.81 -21.29
C THR A 167 18.11 22.75 -19.82
N ILE A 168 17.15 22.39 -18.94
CA ILE A 168 17.35 22.35 -17.50
C ILE A 168 17.13 20.93 -17.03
N TRP A 169 17.98 20.48 -16.11
CA TRP A 169 17.78 19.22 -15.41
C TRP A 169 16.48 19.22 -14.60
N PHE A 170 15.82 18.07 -14.52
CA PHE A 170 14.65 17.89 -13.71
C PHE A 170 14.87 16.74 -12.73
N TYR A 171 15.13 17.05 -11.46
CA TYR A 171 15.19 16.03 -10.44
C TYR A 171 13.79 15.76 -9.88
N GLU A 172 13.31 14.52 -10.02
CA GLU A 172 12.04 14.07 -9.51
C GLU A 172 12.23 13.57 -8.07
N ARG A 173 12.00 14.45 -7.11
CA ARG A 173 12.08 14.16 -5.68
C ARG A 173 10.92 13.28 -5.21
N ALA A 174 9.71 13.61 -5.62
CA ALA A 174 8.52 12.80 -5.39
C ALA A 174 8.11 12.09 -6.70
N ARG A 175 7.76 10.81 -6.59
CA ARG A 175 7.38 9.99 -7.76
C ARG A 175 6.21 10.61 -8.51
N GLY A 176 6.35 10.79 -9.82
CA GLY A 176 5.33 11.36 -10.69
C GLY A 176 5.30 12.88 -10.72
N GLN A 177 6.20 13.59 -10.02
CA GLN A 177 6.25 15.05 -9.96
C GLN A 177 6.43 15.69 -11.36
N TYR A 178 7.23 15.09 -12.22
CA TYR A 178 7.41 15.55 -13.60
C TYR A 178 6.09 15.54 -14.40
N ILE A 179 5.26 14.54 -14.20
CA ILE A 179 3.93 14.44 -14.82
C ILE A 179 2.96 15.41 -14.14
N GLN A 180 3.01 15.48 -12.83
CA GLN A 180 2.12 16.32 -12.01
C GLN A 180 2.27 17.81 -12.34
N GLU A 181 3.51 18.30 -12.55
CA GLU A 181 3.75 19.69 -12.94
C GLU A 181 3.14 20.03 -14.31
N GLN A 182 2.97 19.02 -15.16
CA GLN A 182 2.36 19.21 -16.49
C GLN A 182 0.83 19.08 -16.49
N MET A 183 0.20 18.56 -15.43
CA MET A 183 -1.25 18.30 -15.42
C MET A 183 -2.09 19.59 -15.52
N LYS A 184 -1.59 20.71 -14.99
CA LYS A 184 -2.28 22.00 -14.98
C LYS A 184 -1.94 22.89 -16.18
N LEU A 185 -1.04 22.44 -17.06
CA LEU A 185 -0.57 23.22 -18.19
C LEU A 185 -1.46 23.00 -19.41
N THR A 186 -1.65 24.06 -20.17
CA THR A 186 -2.24 24.00 -21.52
C THR A 186 -1.34 23.20 -22.46
N PRO A 187 -1.86 22.68 -23.59
CA PRO A 187 -1.03 21.94 -24.56
C PRO A 187 0.22 22.71 -25.03
N SER A 188 0.10 24.02 -25.20
CA SER A 188 1.24 24.89 -25.62
C SER A 188 2.29 25.00 -24.51
N GLU A 189 1.84 25.25 -23.26
CA GLU A 189 2.73 25.33 -22.10
C GLU A 189 3.40 23.99 -21.79
N LYS A 190 2.69 22.90 -21.94
CA LYS A 190 3.23 21.54 -21.79
C LYS A 190 4.37 21.29 -22.79
N LYS A 191 4.19 21.70 -24.04
CA LYS A 191 5.24 21.60 -25.05
C LYS A 191 6.46 22.44 -24.68
N LYS A 192 6.28 23.69 -24.23
CA LYS A 192 7.35 24.56 -23.71
C LYS A 192 8.08 23.96 -22.53
N PHE A 193 7.33 23.39 -21.56
CA PHE A 193 7.90 22.71 -20.41
C PHE A 193 8.77 21.52 -20.82
N GLN A 194 8.30 20.68 -21.75
CA GLN A 194 9.04 19.51 -22.25
C GLN A 194 10.27 19.90 -23.05
N MET A 195 10.23 21.01 -23.79
CA MET A 195 11.41 21.56 -24.49
C MET A 195 12.45 22.05 -23.48
N LYS A 196 12.03 22.72 -22.41
CA LYS A 196 12.92 23.24 -21.37
C LYS A 196 13.47 22.13 -20.46
N ASN A 197 12.64 21.15 -20.13
CA ASN A 197 12.96 20.02 -19.25
C ASN A 197 12.69 18.71 -20.00
N PRO A 198 13.55 18.30 -20.93
CA PRO A 198 13.32 17.08 -21.71
C PRO A 198 13.38 15.84 -20.81
N LYS A 199 12.58 14.83 -21.13
CA LYS A 199 12.50 13.59 -20.36
C LYS A 199 13.83 12.84 -20.27
N SER A 200 14.73 13.04 -21.22
CA SER A 200 16.10 12.50 -21.19
C SER A 200 16.98 13.08 -20.07
N GLN A 201 16.59 14.24 -19.53
CA GLN A 201 17.26 14.91 -18.40
C GLN A 201 16.46 14.80 -17.09
N LEU A 202 15.49 13.90 -17.04
CA LEU A 202 14.78 13.55 -15.82
C LEU A 202 15.63 12.61 -14.95
N LEU A 203 16.00 13.10 -13.78
CA LEU A 203 16.74 12.33 -12.77
C LEU A 203 15.79 11.89 -11.66
N LYS A 204 15.85 10.61 -11.30
CA LYS A 204 15.12 10.05 -10.16
C LYS A 204 16.08 9.76 -9.00
N LYS A 205 15.52 9.61 -7.79
CA LYS A 205 16.33 9.27 -6.59
C LYS A 205 17.23 8.04 -6.79
N VAL A 206 16.69 6.99 -7.43
CA VAL A 206 17.44 5.75 -7.73
C VAL A 206 18.60 5.99 -8.69
N ASP A 207 18.45 6.94 -9.62
CA ASP A 207 19.51 7.26 -10.58
C ASP A 207 20.65 8.00 -9.87
N VAL A 208 20.30 8.97 -9.00
CA VAL A 208 21.29 9.69 -8.19
C VAL A 208 22.09 8.74 -7.30
N ALA A 209 21.44 7.76 -6.67
CA ALA A 209 22.13 6.76 -5.85
C ALA A 209 23.16 5.94 -6.64
N LYS A 210 22.93 5.70 -7.93
CA LYS A 210 23.91 5.00 -8.81
C LYS A 210 25.14 5.84 -9.18
N TYR A 211 25.01 7.16 -9.13
CA TYR A 211 26.13 8.07 -9.45
C TYR A 211 27.00 8.42 -8.25
N ILE A 212 26.53 8.14 -7.03
CA ILE A 212 27.27 8.45 -5.79
C ILE A 212 28.06 7.24 -5.29
N ASN A 213 27.66 6.02 -5.67
CA ASN A 213 28.36 4.77 -5.39
C ASN A 213 29.26 4.41 -6.57
#